data_a12915a30b4e641b1f4172a686753c35
#
_entry.id   a12915a30b4e641b1f4172a686753c35
#
_cell.length_a   1.000
_cell.length_b   1.000
_cell.length_c   1.000
_cell.angle_alpha   90.00
_cell.angle_beta   90.00
_cell.angle_gamma   90.00
#
_symmetry.space_group_name_H-M   'P 1'
#
loop_
_entity.id
_entity.type
_entity.pdbx_description
1 polymer ?
#
loop_
_entity_poly.entity_id
_entity_poly.type
_entity_poly.pdbx_seq_one_letter_code
_entity_poly.pdbx_strand_id
1 'polypeptide(L)'
;MSQIEIKKIIKAINASDGAGVKLKRSIGTPEADYIDPFLMLDEFGSENKDDYIAGFPPHPHRGIETVTYMLNGKFEHQDSTGAKGTMAPGDVQWMKTGRGIIHSEMPAMSEGKLLGFQLWINMPAKLKKNKPEYIYIKGNELGVYSDKDKTVKVIAGNYANVEGPEKKHNVEPTVSYTHLTLPTKRIV
;
A
#
# COMPACT_ATOMS: atom_id res chain seq x y z
N MET A 1 0.00 13.51 -27.10
CA MET A 1 0.01 13.06 -25.68
C MET A 1 -0.03 14.31 -24.83
N SER A 2 -1.02 14.43 -23.96
CA SER A 2 -1.08 15.55 -23.01
C SER A 2 0.13 15.49 -22.08
N GLN A 3 0.83 16.58 -21.96
CA GLN A 3 1.97 16.69 -21.04
C GLN A 3 1.42 16.63 -19.60
N ILE A 4 1.93 15.71 -18.79
CA ILE A 4 1.57 15.63 -17.37
C ILE A 4 2.28 16.77 -16.65
N GLU A 5 1.51 17.64 -16.01
CA GLU A 5 2.01 18.76 -15.22
C GLU A 5 1.97 18.43 -13.74
N ILE A 6 3.08 18.68 -13.04
CA ILE A 6 3.13 18.53 -11.57
C ILE A 6 2.42 19.73 -10.94
N LYS A 7 1.25 19.49 -10.33
CA LYS A 7 0.45 20.52 -9.69
C LYS A 7 0.95 20.86 -8.27
N LYS A 8 1.41 19.86 -7.53
CA LYS A 8 1.84 20.00 -6.14
C LYS A 8 2.83 18.89 -5.77
N ILE A 9 3.83 19.22 -4.98
CA ILE A 9 4.74 18.28 -4.31
C ILE A 9 4.45 18.37 -2.82
N ILE A 10 4.12 17.20 -2.21
CA ILE A 10 3.82 17.07 -0.80
C ILE A 10 4.99 16.36 -0.13
N LYS A 11 5.54 16.94 0.93
CA LYS A 11 6.57 16.28 1.73
C LYS A 11 5.93 15.38 2.76
N ALA A 12 6.39 14.13 2.81
CA ALA A 12 5.99 13.20 3.86
C ALA A 12 6.47 13.72 5.23
N ILE A 13 5.63 13.57 6.24
CA ILE A 13 5.95 13.90 7.63
C ILE A 13 6.22 12.64 8.44
N ASN A 14 7.07 12.74 9.45
CA ASN A 14 7.27 11.65 10.39
C ASN A 14 6.00 11.42 11.20
N ALA A 15 5.61 10.17 11.33
CA ALA A 15 4.46 9.73 12.12
C ALA A 15 4.77 8.38 12.79
N SER A 16 3.86 7.93 13.62
CA SER A 16 3.91 6.61 14.26
C SER A 16 2.51 6.03 14.29
N ASP A 17 2.40 4.72 14.06
CA ASP A 17 1.13 4.01 14.09
C ASP A 17 1.31 2.58 14.65
N GLY A 18 0.23 1.83 14.79
CA GLY A 18 0.27 0.50 15.40
C GLY A 18 0.80 0.53 16.83
N ALA A 19 1.69 -0.36 17.18
CA ALA A 19 2.32 -0.40 18.50
C ALA A 19 3.61 0.44 18.58
N GLY A 20 3.68 1.54 17.81
CA GLY A 20 4.83 2.45 17.80
C GLY A 20 5.72 2.31 16.58
N VAL A 21 5.22 1.71 15.49
CA VAL A 21 5.95 1.63 14.22
C VAL A 21 6.19 3.04 13.68
N LYS A 22 7.45 3.37 13.44
CA LYS A 22 7.83 4.64 12.80
C LYS A 22 7.55 4.59 11.31
N LEU A 23 6.97 5.64 10.78
CA LEU A 23 6.59 5.76 9.39
C LEU A 23 6.67 7.21 8.90
N LYS A 24 6.57 7.37 7.58
CA LYS A 24 6.45 8.68 6.92
C LYS A 24 5.13 8.72 6.18
N ARG A 25 4.27 9.66 6.56
CA ARG A 25 2.93 9.84 5.99
C ARG A 25 2.92 10.93 4.95
N SER A 26 2.42 10.63 3.75
CA SER A 26 2.31 11.59 2.64
C SER A 26 0.88 12.06 2.42
N ILE A 27 -0.11 11.16 2.48
CA ILE A 27 -1.54 11.45 2.43
C ILE A 27 -2.13 11.13 3.81
N GLY A 28 -3.13 11.86 4.26
CA GLY A 28 -3.63 11.84 5.63
C GLY A 28 -2.85 12.80 6.53
N THR A 29 -2.37 13.90 5.98
CA THR A 29 -1.61 14.95 6.66
C THR A 29 -2.36 16.29 6.57
N PRO A 30 -2.04 17.29 7.42
CA PRO A 30 -2.67 18.61 7.29
C PRO A 30 -2.47 19.27 5.92
N GLU A 31 -1.39 18.94 5.21
CA GLU A 31 -1.12 19.46 3.86
C GLU A 31 -1.88 18.69 2.76
N ALA A 32 -2.17 17.42 2.99
CA ALA A 32 -2.94 16.53 2.13
C ALA A 32 -3.81 15.62 2.99
N ASP A 33 -4.92 16.15 3.48
CA ASP A 33 -5.84 15.43 4.38
C ASP A 33 -6.35 14.14 3.71
N TYR A 34 -6.83 14.27 2.46
CA TYR A 34 -7.05 13.13 1.57
C TYR A 34 -7.00 13.59 0.11
N ILE A 35 -6.80 12.63 -0.80
CA ILE A 35 -6.85 12.84 -2.25
C ILE A 35 -7.79 11.78 -2.82
N ASP A 36 -9.07 12.11 -2.94
CA ASP A 36 -10.13 11.15 -3.31
C ASP A 36 -9.74 10.27 -4.50
N PRO A 37 -9.80 8.94 -4.39
CA PRO A 37 -10.31 8.15 -3.25
C PRO A 37 -9.25 7.75 -2.21
N PHE A 38 -8.05 8.32 -2.24
CA PHE A 38 -6.92 7.94 -1.37
C PHE A 38 -7.01 8.69 -0.03
N LEU A 39 -7.10 7.92 1.06
CA LEU A 39 -7.26 8.44 2.41
C LEU A 39 -5.93 8.57 3.15
N MET A 40 -4.98 7.68 2.85
CA MET A 40 -3.70 7.64 3.53
C MET A 40 -2.65 6.97 2.65
N LEU A 41 -1.43 7.48 2.69
CA LEU A 41 -0.25 6.83 2.12
C LEU A 41 0.91 6.94 3.11
N ASP A 42 1.35 5.79 3.59
CA ASP A 42 2.47 5.65 4.51
C ASP A 42 3.62 4.85 3.88
N GLU A 43 4.84 5.33 4.09
CA GLU A 43 6.06 4.56 4.00
C GLU A 43 6.40 4.10 5.41
N PHE A 44 6.35 2.80 5.68
CA PHE A 44 6.70 2.24 6.99
C PHE A 44 7.99 1.43 6.90
N GLY A 45 8.76 1.47 7.99
CA GLY A 45 9.94 0.66 8.15
C GLY A 45 11.19 1.44 8.52
N SER A 46 12.23 0.70 8.85
CA SER A 46 13.53 1.18 9.31
C SER A 46 14.59 0.10 9.14
N GLU A 47 15.86 0.48 9.27
CA GLU A 47 16.96 -0.46 9.49
C GLU A 47 17.12 -0.82 10.97
N ASN A 48 16.59 0.02 11.87
CA ASN A 48 16.55 -0.27 13.31
C ASN A 48 15.27 -1.04 13.64
N LYS A 49 15.42 -2.27 14.14
CA LYS A 49 14.31 -3.15 14.51
C LYS A 49 13.34 -2.55 15.55
N ASP A 50 13.87 -1.74 16.47
CA ASP A 50 13.04 -1.14 17.53
C ASP A 50 12.00 -0.16 16.99
N ASP A 51 12.20 0.31 15.76
CA ASP A 51 11.27 1.21 15.08
C ASP A 51 10.07 0.48 14.44
N TYR A 52 10.12 -0.86 14.29
CA TYR A 52 9.07 -1.61 13.59
C TYR A 52 8.66 -2.93 14.23
N ILE A 53 9.48 -3.49 15.15
CA ILE A 53 9.27 -4.88 15.63
C ILE A 53 7.95 -5.10 16.36
N ALA A 54 7.40 -4.06 16.96
CA ALA A 54 6.10 -4.12 17.64
C ALA A 54 4.93 -4.28 16.67
N GLY A 55 5.11 -3.96 15.40
CA GLY A 55 4.14 -4.18 14.34
C GLY A 55 2.80 -3.47 14.54
N PHE A 56 1.80 -4.01 13.87
CA PHE A 56 0.41 -3.56 13.98
C PHE A 56 -0.42 -4.70 14.59
N PRO A 57 -0.58 -4.73 15.94
CA PRO A 57 -1.41 -5.73 16.63
C PRO A 57 -2.85 -5.72 16.13
N PRO A 58 -3.70 -6.68 16.55
CA PRO A 58 -5.09 -6.76 16.09
C PRO A 58 -5.84 -5.45 16.20
N HIS A 59 -6.30 -4.95 15.06
CA HIS A 59 -7.06 -3.70 14.92
C HIS A 59 -8.12 -3.80 13.83
N PRO A 60 -9.23 -3.04 13.91
CA PRO A 60 -10.33 -3.12 12.95
C PRO A 60 -10.19 -2.14 11.80
N HIS A 61 -10.69 -2.55 10.62
CA HIS A 61 -10.99 -1.66 9.49
C HIS A 61 -12.40 -1.89 8.97
N ARG A 62 -13.01 -0.85 8.44
CA ARG A 62 -14.34 -0.91 7.83
C ARG A 62 -14.49 0.12 6.71
N GLY A 63 -15.04 -0.32 5.58
CA GLY A 63 -15.44 0.57 4.48
C GLY A 63 -14.30 1.22 3.71
N ILE A 64 -13.11 0.68 3.83
CA ILE A 64 -11.92 1.08 3.09
C ILE A 64 -11.26 -0.15 2.45
N GLU A 65 -10.34 0.08 1.54
CA GLU A 65 -9.39 -0.92 1.08
C GLU A 65 -7.99 -0.53 1.55
N THR A 66 -7.19 -1.50 1.94
CA THR A 66 -5.78 -1.30 2.27
C THR A 66 -4.91 -2.05 1.28
N VAL A 67 -3.90 -1.40 0.74
CA VAL A 67 -2.93 -2.02 -0.17
C VAL A 67 -1.56 -1.87 0.44
N THR A 68 -0.95 -2.99 0.80
CA THR A 68 0.41 -3.04 1.32
C THR A 68 1.35 -3.58 0.24
N TYR A 69 2.42 -2.85 -0.04
CA TYR A 69 3.48 -3.26 -0.97
C TYR A 69 4.81 -3.34 -0.26
N MET A 70 5.43 -4.52 -0.27
CA MET A 70 6.71 -4.76 0.41
C MET A 70 7.89 -4.48 -0.51
N LEU A 71 8.86 -3.69 -0.02
CA LEU A 71 10.14 -3.46 -0.69
C LEU A 71 11.27 -4.25 -0.04
N ASN A 72 11.24 -4.41 1.28
CA ASN A 72 12.28 -5.09 2.03
C ASN A 72 11.70 -5.75 3.29
N GLY A 73 12.32 -6.85 3.72
CA GLY A 73 11.88 -7.59 4.89
C GLY A 73 10.66 -8.47 4.62
N LYS A 74 10.06 -8.99 5.69
CA LYS A 74 8.88 -9.85 5.65
C LYS A 74 7.84 -9.40 6.65
N PHE A 75 6.57 -9.46 6.24
CA PHE A 75 5.44 -9.03 7.04
C PHE A 75 4.34 -10.10 7.03
N GLU A 76 3.87 -10.53 8.19
CA GLU A 76 2.81 -11.52 8.31
C GLU A 76 1.48 -10.83 8.55
N HIS A 77 0.48 -11.15 7.76
CA HIS A 77 -0.92 -10.81 7.94
C HIS A 77 -1.69 -11.98 8.52
N GLN A 78 -2.61 -11.68 9.43
CA GLN A 78 -3.65 -12.59 9.90
C GLN A 78 -4.93 -11.80 10.15
N ASP A 79 -6.10 -12.37 9.80
CA ASP A 79 -7.37 -11.68 9.96
C ASP A 79 -8.53 -12.55 10.48
N SER A 80 -9.63 -11.88 10.83
CA SER A 80 -10.84 -12.49 11.40
C SER A 80 -11.65 -13.33 10.39
N THR A 81 -11.28 -13.34 9.12
CA THR A 81 -11.88 -14.27 8.13
C THR A 81 -11.14 -15.59 8.08
N GLY A 82 -10.01 -15.70 8.77
CA GLY A 82 -9.11 -16.85 8.77
C GLY A 82 -8.02 -16.78 7.71
N ALA A 83 -7.92 -15.69 6.95
CA ALA A 83 -6.82 -15.50 6.02
C ALA A 83 -5.52 -15.23 6.79
N LYS A 84 -4.44 -15.85 6.32
CA LYS A 84 -3.09 -15.68 6.82
C LYS A 84 -2.10 -15.75 5.68
N GLY A 85 -1.08 -14.91 5.70
CA GLY A 85 -0.05 -14.90 4.67
C GLY A 85 1.18 -14.11 5.10
N THR A 86 2.34 -14.47 4.56
CA THR A 86 3.58 -13.74 4.77
C THR A 86 4.01 -13.10 3.45
N MET A 87 4.09 -11.79 3.44
CA MET A 87 4.58 -11.02 2.31
C MET A 87 6.10 -10.98 2.31
N ALA A 88 6.69 -11.19 1.16
CA ALA A 88 8.11 -11.03 0.88
C ALA A 88 8.37 -9.75 0.03
N PRO A 89 9.62 -9.35 -0.17
CA PRO A 89 9.92 -8.22 -1.04
C PRO A 89 9.34 -8.37 -2.45
N GLY A 90 8.61 -7.36 -2.90
CA GLY A 90 7.89 -7.34 -4.16
C GLY A 90 6.43 -7.75 -4.09
N ASP A 91 6.01 -8.40 -3.01
CA ASP A 91 4.63 -8.86 -2.85
C ASP A 91 3.67 -7.71 -2.49
N VAL A 92 2.41 -7.95 -2.81
CA VAL A 92 1.29 -7.05 -2.50
C VAL A 92 0.23 -7.79 -1.72
N GLN A 93 -0.29 -7.15 -0.70
CA GLN A 93 -1.53 -7.52 -0.03
C GLN A 93 -2.58 -6.46 -0.32
N TRP A 94 -3.75 -6.88 -0.75
CA TRP A 94 -4.90 -6.00 -0.94
C TRP A 94 -6.08 -6.52 -0.13
N MET A 95 -6.50 -5.75 0.85
CA MET A 95 -7.62 -6.12 1.72
C MET A 95 -8.78 -5.15 1.48
N LYS A 96 -9.92 -5.70 1.04
CA LYS A 96 -11.20 -4.99 0.92
C LYS A 96 -11.98 -5.22 2.21
N THR A 97 -12.06 -4.21 3.05
CA THR A 97 -12.56 -4.41 4.42
C THR A 97 -14.09 -4.51 4.52
N GLY A 98 -14.80 -3.95 3.54
CA GLY A 98 -16.25 -4.07 3.44
C GLY A 98 -16.98 -3.71 4.74
N ARG A 99 -17.81 -4.64 5.24
CA ARG A 99 -18.59 -4.46 6.48
C ARG A 99 -17.77 -4.53 7.77
N GLY A 100 -16.51 -4.87 7.69
CA GLY A 100 -15.58 -4.89 8.81
C GLY A 100 -14.71 -6.15 8.85
N ILE A 101 -13.47 -5.96 9.22
CA ILE A 101 -12.46 -6.99 9.44
C ILE A 101 -11.56 -6.56 10.60
N ILE A 102 -11.11 -7.51 11.39
CA ILE A 102 -10.05 -7.31 12.38
C ILE A 102 -8.83 -8.04 11.83
N HIS A 103 -7.70 -7.37 11.76
CA HIS A 103 -6.46 -7.97 11.31
C HIS A 103 -5.26 -7.51 12.12
N SER A 104 -4.16 -8.21 11.95
CA SER A 104 -2.84 -7.83 12.45
C SER A 104 -1.81 -7.95 11.34
N GLU A 105 -0.81 -7.08 11.38
CA GLU A 105 0.33 -7.08 10.49
C GLU A 105 1.60 -7.04 11.34
N MET A 106 2.34 -8.15 11.36
CA MET A 106 3.50 -8.32 12.23
C MET A 106 4.76 -8.57 11.43
N PRO A 107 5.91 -7.97 11.80
CA PRO A 107 7.18 -8.33 11.17
C PRO A 107 7.44 -9.83 11.32
N ALA A 108 7.70 -10.51 10.21
CA ALA A 108 8.07 -11.93 10.16
C ALA A 108 9.59 -12.09 10.03
N MET A 109 10.30 -11.27 10.81
CA MET A 109 11.76 -11.21 10.86
C MET A 109 12.19 -10.64 12.21
N SER A 110 13.39 -11.01 12.67
CA SER A 110 13.92 -10.57 13.97
C SER A 110 14.92 -9.41 13.86
N GLU A 111 15.45 -9.18 12.66
CA GLU A 111 16.47 -8.16 12.39
C GLU A 111 16.52 -7.81 10.90
N GLY A 112 17.26 -6.77 10.56
CA GLY A 112 17.43 -6.29 9.20
C GLY A 112 16.48 -5.19 8.83
N LYS A 113 16.51 -4.77 7.57
CA LYS A 113 15.67 -3.69 7.05
C LYS A 113 14.25 -4.17 6.80
N LEU A 114 13.29 -3.47 7.37
CA LEU A 114 11.89 -3.53 6.95
C LEU A 114 11.59 -2.28 6.12
N LEU A 115 10.89 -2.42 5.01
CA LEU A 115 10.42 -1.28 4.20
C LEU A 115 9.23 -1.69 3.36
N GLY A 116 8.16 -0.91 3.44
CA GLY A 116 6.97 -1.07 2.61
C GLY A 116 6.14 0.20 2.55
N PHE A 117 5.12 0.15 1.73
CA PHE A 117 4.10 1.19 1.63
C PHE A 117 2.75 0.63 1.97
N GLN A 118 1.91 1.44 2.63
CA GLN A 118 0.50 1.15 2.81
C GLN A 118 -0.34 2.30 2.28
N LEU A 119 -1.26 1.97 1.37
CA LEU A 119 -2.22 2.89 0.79
C LEU A 119 -3.61 2.53 1.29
N TRP A 120 -4.37 3.52 1.79
CA TRP A 120 -5.78 3.37 2.10
C TRP A 120 -6.64 4.01 1.03
N ILE A 121 -7.63 3.27 0.56
CA ILE A 121 -8.54 3.67 -0.51
C ILE A 121 -9.97 3.65 0.03
N ASN A 122 -10.71 4.73 -0.13
CA ASN A 122 -12.11 4.78 0.26
C ASN A 122 -12.96 3.88 -0.65
N MET A 123 -13.75 2.98 -0.07
CA MET A 123 -14.69 2.17 -0.83
C MET A 123 -15.92 2.99 -1.24
N PRO A 124 -16.48 2.77 -2.44
CA PRO A 124 -17.80 3.29 -2.80
C PRO A 124 -18.87 2.87 -1.77
N ALA A 125 -19.79 3.77 -1.45
CA ALA A 125 -20.81 3.55 -0.42
C ALA A 125 -21.58 2.21 -0.58
N LYS A 126 -21.92 1.86 -1.82
CA LYS A 126 -22.62 0.61 -2.16
C LYS A 126 -21.84 -0.67 -1.80
N LEU A 127 -20.54 -0.58 -1.68
CA LEU A 127 -19.64 -1.73 -1.42
C LEU A 127 -19.21 -1.83 0.06
N LYS A 128 -19.45 -0.78 0.86
CA LYS A 128 -19.03 -0.74 2.28
C LYS A 128 -19.69 -1.82 3.16
N LYS A 129 -20.79 -2.44 2.69
CA LYS A 129 -21.50 -3.53 3.40
C LYS A 129 -21.15 -4.92 2.88
N ASN A 130 -20.30 -5.04 1.86
CA ASN A 130 -19.87 -6.33 1.32
C ASN A 130 -19.07 -7.13 2.35
N LYS A 131 -18.98 -8.43 2.14
CA LYS A 131 -18.05 -9.28 2.92
C LYS A 131 -16.62 -8.80 2.68
N PRO A 132 -15.76 -8.83 3.71
CA PRO A 132 -14.35 -8.54 3.51
C PRO A 132 -13.69 -9.58 2.59
N GLU A 133 -12.66 -9.15 1.88
CA GLU A 133 -11.89 -9.97 0.95
C GLU A 133 -10.39 -9.69 1.15
N TYR A 134 -9.60 -10.74 1.22
CA TYR A 134 -8.14 -10.69 1.27
C TYR A 134 -7.56 -11.20 -0.03
N ILE A 135 -6.70 -10.43 -0.65
CA ILE A 135 -6.04 -10.74 -1.92
C ILE A 135 -4.54 -10.66 -1.69
N TYR A 136 -3.85 -11.75 -2.02
CA TYR A 136 -2.39 -11.80 -1.98
C TYR A 136 -1.86 -11.96 -3.40
N ILE A 137 -0.94 -11.08 -3.79
CA ILE A 137 -0.33 -11.06 -5.12
C ILE A 137 1.18 -11.18 -4.93
N LYS A 138 1.76 -12.22 -5.50
CA LYS A 138 3.21 -12.40 -5.47
C LYS A 138 3.89 -11.39 -6.39
N GLY A 139 5.10 -10.96 -6.01
CA GLY A 139 5.85 -9.97 -6.77
C GLY A 139 6.15 -10.36 -8.23
N ASN A 140 6.21 -11.64 -8.52
CA ASN A 140 6.38 -12.16 -9.88
C ASN A 140 5.09 -12.23 -10.72
N GLU A 141 3.94 -12.00 -10.10
CA GLU A 141 2.63 -11.91 -10.78
C GLU A 141 2.32 -10.48 -11.24
N LEU A 142 3.06 -9.48 -10.75
CA LEU A 142 2.88 -8.09 -11.13
C LEU A 142 3.26 -7.87 -12.59
N GLY A 143 2.47 -7.05 -13.28
CA GLY A 143 2.85 -6.56 -14.59
C GLY A 143 4.11 -5.69 -14.49
N VAL A 144 5.06 -5.86 -15.40
CA VAL A 144 6.31 -5.08 -15.41
C VAL A 144 6.50 -4.40 -16.74
N TYR A 145 6.56 -3.09 -16.71
CA TYR A 145 7.04 -2.27 -17.84
C TYR A 145 8.43 -1.77 -17.53
N SER A 146 9.35 -1.87 -18.49
CA SER A 146 10.71 -1.29 -18.34
C SER A 146 11.12 -0.59 -19.61
N ASP A 147 11.74 0.56 -19.45
CA ASP A 147 12.46 1.26 -20.50
C ASP A 147 13.83 1.71 -19.98
N LYS A 148 14.55 2.53 -20.76
CA LYS A 148 15.89 3.02 -20.40
C LYS A 148 15.93 3.89 -19.13
N ASP A 149 14.80 4.50 -18.77
CA ASP A 149 14.74 5.51 -17.70
C ASP A 149 14.05 5.00 -16.44
N LYS A 150 13.16 3.97 -16.57
CA LYS A 150 12.33 3.52 -15.45
C LYS A 150 11.86 2.07 -15.57
N THR A 151 11.54 1.50 -14.42
CA THR A 151 10.77 0.27 -14.29
C THR A 151 9.49 0.55 -13.52
N VAL A 152 8.35 0.14 -14.07
CA VAL A 152 7.03 0.30 -13.47
C VAL A 152 6.45 -1.07 -13.18
N LYS A 153 6.06 -1.30 -11.93
CA LYS A 153 5.29 -2.48 -11.52
C LYS A 153 3.81 -2.10 -11.46
N VAL A 154 3.00 -2.81 -12.22
CA VAL A 154 1.56 -2.56 -12.32
C VAL A 154 0.82 -3.55 -11.42
N ILE A 155 0.23 -3.07 -10.36
CA ILE A 155 -0.55 -3.88 -9.40
C ILE A 155 -1.98 -4.05 -9.89
N ALA A 156 -2.58 -2.96 -10.37
CA ALA A 156 -3.94 -2.92 -10.91
C ALA A 156 -4.03 -1.91 -12.05
N GLY A 157 -5.01 -2.07 -12.95
CA GLY A 157 -5.18 -1.23 -14.12
C GLY A 157 -4.12 -1.46 -15.19
N ASN A 158 -3.88 -0.44 -16.02
CA ASN A 158 -2.99 -0.55 -17.18
C ASN A 158 -1.95 0.57 -17.19
N TYR A 159 -0.72 0.22 -17.54
CA TYR A 159 0.35 1.17 -17.84
C TYR A 159 1.01 0.78 -19.16
N ALA A 160 0.99 1.68 -20.15
CA ALA A 160 1.40 1.38 -21.51
C ALA A 160 0.64 0.14 -22.05
N ASN A 161 1.34 -0.94 -22.36
CA ASN A 161 0.78 -2.22 -22.81
C ASN A 161 0.81 -3.31 -21.74
N VAL A 162 1.04 -2.94 -20.48
CA VAL A 162 1.15 -3.87 -19.34
C VAL A 162 -0.05 -3.71 -18.44
N GLU A 163 -0.67 -4.82 -18.07
CA GLU A 163 -1.83 -4.89 -17.19
C GLU A 163 -1.44 -5.47 -15.83
N GLY A 164 -2.01 -4.88 -14.75
CA GLY A 164 -1.88 -5.41 -13.40
C GLY A 164 -2.76 -6.63 -13.16
N PRO A 165 -2.37 -7.53 -12.23
CA PRO A 165 -3.11 -8.75 -11.92
C PRO A 165 -4.44 -8.49 -11.20
N GLU A 166 -4.57 -7.42 -10.41
CA GLU A 166 -5.83 -7.12 -9.71
C GLU A 166 -6.85 -6.52 -10.66
N LYS A 167 -7.91 -7.31 -10.97
CA LYS A 167 -8.96 -6.95 -11.92
C LYS A 167 -10.24 -6.43 -11.26
N LYS A 168 -10.42 -6.71 -9.97
CA LYS A 168 -11.65 -6.40 -9.23
C LYS A 168 -11.49 -5.17 -8.33
N HIS A 169 -10.61 -4.26 -8.70
CA HIS A 169 -10.50 -3.01 -7.95
C HIS A 169 -11.78 -2.17 -8.12
N ASN A 170 -12.22 -1.58 -7.02
CA ASN A 170 -13.45 -0.79 -6.97
C ASN A 170 -13.20 0.70 -7.25
N VAL A 171 -11.99 1.06 -7.54
CA VAL A 171 -11.57 2.41 -7.87
C VAL A 171 -11.41 2.48 -9.37
N GLU A 172 -12.04 3.43 -10.02
CA GLU A 172 -11.72 3.72 -11.40
C GLU A 172 -10.22 4.06 -11.47
N PRO A 173 -9.44 3.39 -12.32
CA PRO A 173 -7.99 3.55 -12.34
C PRO A 173 -7.59 4.88 -12.97
N THR A 174 -8.22 5.93 -12.54
CA THR A 174 -8.12 7.22 -13.20
C THR A 174 -6.86 7.96 -12.89
N VAL A 175 -5.99 7.51 -11.98
CA VAL A 175 -5.04 8.56 -11.66
C VAL A 175 -3.63 8.17 -11.32
N SER A 176 -3.29 7.11 -10.72
CA SER A 176 -2.12 7.33 -9.90
C SER A 176 -0.97 6.35 -10.03
N TYR A 177 -0.99 5.52 -11.03
CA TYR A 177 0.10 4.55 -11.17
C TYR A 177 1.46 5.21 -11.44
N THR A 178 1.45 6.37 -12.04
CA THR A 178 2.65 7.19 -12.22
C THR A 178 3.13 7.87 -10.93
N HIS A 179 2.29 7.95 -9.90
CA HIS A 179 2.63 8.61 -8.63
C HIS A 179 2.90 7.63 -7.50
N LEU A 180 2.35 6.41 -7.56
CA LEU A 180 2.63 5.33 -6.59
C LEU A 180 3.95 4.59 -6.90
N THR A 181 4.44 4.66 -8.10
CA THR A 181 5.83 4.36 -8.40
C THR A 181 6.66 5.59 -8.04
N LEU A 182 6.74 5.87 -6.75
CA LEU A 182 7.74 6.81 -6.27
C LEU A 182 9.09 6.31 -6.79
N PRO A 183 9.81 7.10 -7.57
CA PRO A 183 11.13 6.71 -7.98
C PRO A 183 11.95 6.53 -6.72
N THR A 184 12.56 5.40 -6.56
CA THR A 184 13.65 5.16 -5.61
C THR A 184 14.87 6.04 -5.91
N LYS A 185 14.79 6.89 -6.92
CA LYS A 185 15.73 7.97 -7.20
C LYS A 185 15.09 9.29 -6.85
N ARG A 186 15.69 9.98 -5.88
CA ARG A 186 15.43 11.37 -5.55
C ARG A 186 15.18 12.16 -6.83
N ILE A 187 13.98 12.73 -6.93
CA ILE A 187 13.80 13.89 -7.78
C ILE A 187 14.45 15.04 -7.02
N VAL A 188 15.56 15.50 -7.54
CA VAL A 188 16.21 16.73 -7.12
C VAL A 188 15.39 17.90 -7.63
#